data_e3dbc0088867aba173d1dce653a8ba3e
#
_entry.id   e3dbc0088867aba173d1dce653a8ba3e
#
_cell.length_a   1.000
_cell.length_b   1.000
_cell.length_c   1.000
_cell.angle_alpha   90.00
_cell.angle_beta   90.00
_cell.angle_gamma   90.00
#
_symmetry.space_group_name_H-M   'P 1'
#
loop_
_entity.id
_entity.type
_entity.pdbx_description
1 polymer ?
#
loop_
_entity_poly.entity_id
_entity_poly.type
_entity_poly.pdbx_seq_one_letter_code
_entity_poly.pdbx_strand_id
1 'polypeptide(L)'
;MPFPMRDRSKGIETLLLEDDHATVSRVTEEIPKHNWVHFAGHAVQDQGNPFTSGIILHDGRLDFAGLITTEKMPYAPHAFLFACQTSTGDQIMPDEGLHLASAMLMVGYRSVVATMWSIRDKNAPSIADEFYARLLMNGSAKGQLDEVNSALALDEAVRKVLDELNDTEDGLLTWLPCAHFGV
;
A
#
# COMPACT_ATOMS: atom_id res chain seq x y z
N MET A 1 -5.32 -13.96 6.97
CA MET A 1 -6.13 -13.06 7.82
C MET A 1 -7.20 -12.39 6.97
N PRO A 2 -8.44 -12.20 7.41
CA PRO A 2 -9.42 -11.48 6.60
C PRO A 2 -9.00 -10.01 6.47
N PHE A 3 -9.03 -9.51 5.25
CA PHE A 3 -8.76 -8.12 4.93
C PHE A 3 -9.78 -7.21 5.65
N PRO A 4 -9.36 -6.11 6.32
CA PRO A 4 -10.22 -5.28 7.18
C PRO A 4 -11.42 -4.63 6.48
N MET A 5 -11.41 -4.58 5.16
CA MET A 5 -12.43 -3.90 4.33
C MET A 5 -13.63 -4.76 3.93
N ARG A 6 -13.88 -5.92 4.55
CA ARG A 6 -15.08 -6.74 4.25
C ARG A 6 -16.41 -6.18 4.78
N ASP A 7 -16.39 -4.99 5.37
CA ASP A 7 -17.64 -4.35 5.85
C ASP A 7 -18.44 -3.75 4.69
N ARG A 8 -19.30 -4.57 4.07
CA ARG A 8 -20.25 -4.15 3.04
C ARG A 8 -21.28 -3.13 3.55
N SER A 9 -21.35 -2.87 4.85
CA SER A 9 -22.32 -1.93 5.44
C SER A 9 -22.08 -0.47 5.02
N LYS A 10 -20.88 -0.15 4.52
CA LYS A 10 -20.50 1.20 4.08
C LYS A 10 -20.61 1.44 2.57
N GLY A 11 -21.16 0.51 1.80
CA GLY A 11 -21.34 0.66 0.36
C GLY A 11 -20.04 0.59 -0.46
N ILE A 12 -18.96 0.03 0.11
CA ILE A 12 -17.68 -0.13 -0.58
C ILE A 12 -17.64 -1.52 -1.20
N GLU A 13 -17.47 -1.56 -2.51
CA GLU A 13 -17.23 -2.80 -3.25
C GLU A 13 -15.75 -3.14 -3.21
N THR A 14 -15.42 -4.36 -2.78
CA THR A 14 -14.04 -4.82 -2.59
C THR A 14 -13.80 -6.08 -3.39
N LEU A 15 -12.73 -6.08 -4.19
CA LEU A 15 -12.17 -7.27 -4.83
C LEU A 15 -10.91 -7.69 -4.08
N LEU A 16 -10.90 -8.92 -3.58
CA LEU A 16 -9.72 -9.52 -2.96
C LEU A 16 -9.14 -10.57 -3.91
N LEU A 17 -7.84 -10.41 -4.22
CA LEU A 17 -7.06 -11.37 -5.01
C LEU A 17 -5.99 -11.96 -4.10
N GLU A 18 -6.07 -13.26 -3.85
CA GLU A 18 -5.14 -14.01 -2.98
C GLU A 18 -4.66 -15.26 -3.73
N ASP A 19 -3.51 -15.75 -3.35
CA ASP A 19 -2.92 -17.01 -3.85
C ASP A 19 -2.92 -17.08 -5.39
N ASP A 20 -3.48 -18.12 -5.96
CA ASP A 20 -3.53 -18.40 -7.41
C ASP A 20 -4.42 -17.43 -8.20
N HIS A 21 -5.25 -16.63 -7.52
CA HIS A 21 -6.03 -15.56 -8.13
C HIS A 21 -5.24 -14.24 -8.28
N ALA A 22 -4.15 -14.06 -7.54
CA ALA A 22 -3.29 -12.87 -7.59
C ALA A 22 -2.23 -13.00 -8.69
N THR A 23 -2.65 -13.12 -9.94
CA THR A 23 -1.76 -13.20 -11.11
C THR A 23 -1.43 -11.83 -11.68
N VAL A 24 -0.28 -11.70 -12.36
CA VAL A 24 0.15 -10.45 -13.00
C VAL A 24 -0.91 -9.94 -13.97
N SER A 25 -1.43 -10.81 -14.82
CA SER A 25 -2.47 -10.46 -15.78
C SER A 25 -3.74 -9.95 -15.09
N ARG A 26 -4.22 -10.67 -14.08
CA ARG A 26 -5.45 -10.32 -13.36
C ARG A 26 -5.31 -8.99 -12.60
N VAL A 27 -4.22 -8.80 -11.89
CA VAL A 27 -3.97 -7.56 -11.14
C VAL A 27 -3.86 -6.37 -12.09
N THR A 28 -3.13 -6.51 -13.22
CA THR A 28 -3.01 -5.45 -14.22
C THR A 28 -4.36 -5.08 -14.83
N GLU A 29 -5.24 -6.07 -15.07
CA GLU A 29 -6.59 -5.84 -15.60
C GLU A 29 -7.50 -5.12 -14.58
N GLU A 30 -7.34 -5.40 -13.29
CA GLU A 30 -8.22 -4.86 -12.24
C GLU A 30 -7.80 -3.48 -11.74
N ILE A 31 -6.51 -3.14 -11.74
CA ILE A 31 -6.02 -1.85 -11.30
C ILE A 31 -6.80 -0.66 -11.91
N PRO A 32 -7.05 -0.58 -13.23
CA PRO A 32 -7.78 0.55 -13.82
C PRO A 32 -9.27 0.62 -13.45
N LYS A 33 -9.84 -0.45 -12.91
CA LYS A 33 -11.27 -0.53 -12.56
C LYS A 33 -11.54 -0.11 -11.11
N HIS A 34 -10.49 0.09 -10.30
CA HIS A 34 -10.60 0.34 -8.86
C HIS A 34 -9.93 1.66 -8.48
N ASN A 35 -10.65 2.49 -7.73
CA ASN A 35 -10.13 3.78 -7.25
C ASN A 35 -9.05 3.61 -6.19
N TRP A 36 -9.14 2.58 -5.37
CA TRP A 36 -8.20 2.27 -4.31
C TRP A 36 -7.56 0.91 -4.55
N VAL A 37 -6.27 0.80 -4.27
CA VAL A 37 -5.55 -0.46 -4.31
C VAL A 37 -4.73 -0.67 -3.05
N HIS A 38 -4.69 -1.91 -2.57
CA HIS A 38 -3.84 -2.32 -1.46
C HIS A 38 -3.02 -3.53 -1.88
N PHE A 39 -1.71 -3.37 -1.84
CA PHE A 39 -0.77 -4.47 -1.98
C PHE A 39 -0.20 -4.84 -0.61
N ALA A 40 -0.48 -6.06 -0.15
CA ALA A 40 0.09 -6.66 1.04
C ALA A 40 0.83 -7.94 0.62
N GLY A 41 2.16 -7.91 0.62
CA GLY A 41 2.94 -9.04 0.14
C GLY A 41 4.42 -8.76 0.05
N HIS A 42 5.06 -9.26 -0.99
CA HIS A 42 6.50 -9.13 -1.19
C HIS A 42 6.81 -8.25 -2.40
N ALA A 43 7.86 -7.47 -2.28
CA ALA A 43 8.46 -6.73 -3.39
C ALA A 43 9.92 -7.16 -3.59
N VAL A 44 10.42 -7.01 -4.78
CA VAL A 44 11.83 -7.25 -5.14
C VAL A 44 12.38 -6.03 -5.81
N GLN A 45 13.56 -5.62 -5.38
CA GLN A 45 14.35 -4.60 -6.03
C GLN A 45 15.42 -5.23 -6.91
N ASP A 46 15.57 -4.69 -8.11
CA ASP A 46 16.70 -4.97 -8.99
C ASP A 46 17.64 -3.77 -8.99
N GLN A 47 18.82 -3.94 -8.39
CA GLN A 47 19.83 -2.89 -8.29
C GLN A 47 20.44 -2.51 -9.65
N GLY A 48 20.46 -3.44 -10.59
CA GLY A 48 20.99 -3.22 -11.94
C GLY A 48 20.02 -2.50 -12.86
N ASN A 49 18.72 -2.68 -12.64
CA ASN A 49 17.68 -2.06 -13.44
C ASN A 49 16.43 -1.77 -12.57
N PRO A 50 16.26 -0.54 -12.09
CA PRO A 50 15.11 -0.16 -11.27
C PRO A 50 13.74 -0.46 -11.91
N PHE A 51 13.64 -0.45 -13.23
CA PHE A 51 12.39 -0.74 -13.95
C PHE A 51 11.96 -2.20 -13.87
N THR A 52 12.85 -3.10 -13.48
CA THR A 52 12.52 -4.50 -13.22
C THR A 52 12.23 -4.80 -11.75
N SER A 53 12.34 -3.81 -10.87
CA SER A 53 11.78 -3.89 -9.50
C SER A 53 10.26 -3.97 -9.56
N GLY A 54 9.64 -4.60 -8.57
CA GLY A 54 8.18 -4.71 -8.57
C GLY A 54 7.63 -5.62 -7.48
N ILE A 55 6.34 -5.84 -7.55
CA ILE A 55 5.55 -6.63 -6.60
C ILE A 55 5.53 -8.09 -7.05
N ILE A 56 5.80 -9.01 -6.14
CA ILE A 56 5.73 -10.45 -6.39
C ILE A 56 4.28 -10.91 -6.28
N LEU A 57 3.78 -11.51 -7.34
CA LEU A 57 2.48 -12.13 -7.45
C LEU A 57 2.61 -13.64 -7.67
N HIS A 58 1.49 -14.36 -7.72
CA HIS A 58 1.47 -15.82 -7.82
C HIS A 58 2.28 -16.39 -9.00
N ASP A 59 2.11 -15.81 -10.18
CA ASP A 59 2.68 -16.31 -11.44
C ASP A 59 3.89 -15.50 -11.93
N GLY A 60 4.32 -14.48 -11.17
CA GLY A 60 5.45 -13.66 -11.58
C GLY A 60 5.59 -12.36 -10.82
N ARG A 61 6.23 -11.40 -11.45
CA ARG A 61 6.48 -10.07 -10.89
C ARG A 61 5.74 -9.01 -11.71
N LEU A 62 4.95 -8.18 -11.03
CA LEU A 62 4.43 -6.94 -11.59
C LEU A 62 5.49 -5.87 -11.41
N ASP A 63 6.28 -5.63 -12.44
CA ASP A 63 7.39 -4.67 -12.43
C ASP A 63 6.91 -3.22 -12.67
N PHE A 64 7.81 -2.25 -12.44
CA PHE A 64 7.48 -0.84 -12.65
C PHE A 64 7.13 -0.51 -14.10
N ALA A 65 7.79 -1.14 -15.07
CA ALA A 65 7.46 -0.95 -16.46
C ALA A 65 6.02 -1.39 -16.73
N GLY A 66 5.60 -2.53 -16.18
CA GLY A 66 4.22 -3.01 -16.25
C GLY A 66 3.23 -2.04 -15.60
N LEU A 67 3.54 -1.53 -14.41
CA LEU A 67 2.69 -0.55 -13.72
C LEU A 67 2.55 0.76 -14.50
N ILE A 68 3.63 1.31 -15.03
CA ILE A 68 3.63 2.58 -15.77
C ILE A 68 2.90 2.44 -17.13
N THR A 69 2.90 1.26 -17.74
CA THR A 69 2.18 0.99 -18.99
C THR A 69 0.69 0.71 -18.79
N THR A 70 0.25 0.52 -17.55
CA THR A 70 -1.16 0.39 -17.22
C THR A 70 -1.92 1.66 -17.61
N GLU A 71 -3.17 1.54 -18.02
CA GLU A 71 -3.99 2.68 -18.41
C GLU A 71 -4.06 3.70 -17.27
N LYS A 72 -3.73 4.95 -17.57
CA LYS A 72 -3.74 6.02 -16.56
C LYS A 72 -5.14 6.23 -16.02
N MET A 73 -5.26 6.26 -14.71
CA MET A 73 -6.51 6.50 -14.02
C MET A 73 -6.65 8.00 -13.68
N PRO A 74 -7.59 8.71 -14.31
CA PRO A 74 -7.75 10.15 -14.08
C PRO A 74 -8.18 10.50 -12.65
N TYR A 75 -8.69 9.53 -11.90
CA TYR A 75 -9.31 9.74 -10.57
C TYR A 75 -9.01 8.61 -9.59
N ALA A 76 -7.79 8.09 -9.54
CA ALA A 76 -7.40 7.10 -8.53
C ALA A 76 -6.92 7.80 -7.25
N PRO A 77 -7.73 7.88 -6.19
CA PRO A 77 -7.37 8.68 -5.03
C PRO A 77 -6.24 8.04 -4.21
N HIS A 78 -6.17 6.70 -4.09
CA HIS A 78 -5.29 6.13 -3.09
C HIS A 78 -4.70 4.76 -3.44
N ALA A 79 -3.39 4.59 -3.17
CA ALA A 79 -2.70 3.31 -3.15
C ALA A 79 -2.02 3.06 -1.79
N PHE A 80 -2.09 1.83 -1.31
CA PHE A 80 -1.47 1.41 -0.06
C PHE A 80 -0.54 0.23 -0.34
N LEU A 81 0.76 0.40 -0.05
CA LEU A 81 1.81 -0.54 -0.42
C LEU A 81 2.54 -1.04 0.82
N PHE A 82 2.08 -2.12 1.40
CA PHE A 82 2.79 -2.84 2.45
C PHE A 82 3.49 -4.06 1.84
N ALA A 83 4.55 -3.78 1.11
CA ALA A 83 5.36 -4.82 0.49
C ALA A 83 6.66 -4.98 1.28
N CYS A 84 6.73 -6.04 2.08
CA CYS A 84 7.96 -6.41 2.77
C CYS A 84 8.99 -6.89 1.76
N GLN A 85 10.22 -6.37 1.88
CA GLN A 85 11.33 -6.76 1.03
C GLN A 85 11.69 -8.24 1.24
N THR A 86 11.80 -8.99 0.17
CA THR A 86 12.48 -10.30 0.14
C THR A 86 13.86 -10.16 -0.47
N SER A 87 14.69 -9.22 0.03
CA SER A 87 16.07 -9.18 -0.42
C SER A 87 16.87 -10.27 0.29
N THR A 88 17.40 -11.18 -0.51
CA THR A 88 18.38 -12.19 -0.10
C THR A 88 19.77 -11.56 -0.01
N GLY A 89 19.96 -10.55 0.85
CA GLY A 89 21.27 -9.91 1.00
C GLY A 89 21.28 -8.83 2.08
N ASP A 90 22.40 -8.73 2.79
CA ASP A 90 22.65 -7.96 4.00
C ASP A 90 22.57 -6.42 3.88
N GLN A 91 21.94 -5.85 2.86
CA GLN A 91 21.83 -4.39 2.71
C GLN A 91 20.38 -3.93 2.75
N ILE A 92 20.03 -3.20 3.80
CA ILE A 92 18.80 -2.42 3.90
C ILE A 92 18.94 -1.25 2.91
N MET A 93 18.16 -1.28 1.83
CA MET A 93 18.11 -0.19 0.85
C MET A 93 16.85 0.64 1.13
N PRO A 94 17.00 1.86 1.66
CA PRO A 94 15.84 2.67 2.09
C PRO A 94 14.98 3.21 0.94
N ASP A 95 15.42 3.06 -0.32
CA ASP A 95 14.79 3.75 -1.45
C ASP A 95 13.70 2.92 -2.17
N GLU A 96 13.43 1.67 -1.76
CA GLU A 96 12.49 0.78 -2.47
C GLU A 96 11.05 1.25 -2.40
N GLY A 97 10.61 1.66 -1.21
CA GLY A 97 9.27 2.22 -1.03
C GLY A 97 9.05 3.46 -1.89
N LEU A 98 10.10 4.27 -2.07
CA LEU A 98 10.07 5.44 -2.93
C LEU A 98 9.88 5.06 -4.41
N HIS A 99 10.53 4.02 -4.91
CA HIS A 99 10.40 3.58 -6.30
C HIS A 99 9.00 3.03 -6.60
N LEU A 100 8.45 2.17 -5.72
CA LEU A 100 7.09 1.67 -5.86
C LEU A 100 6.05 2.79 -5.74
N ALA A 101 6.20 3.68 -4.76
CA ALA A 101 5.32 4.83 -4.60
C ALA A 101 5.36 5.75 -5.83
N SER A 102 6.56 6.01 -6.38
CA SER A 102 6.73 6.81 -7.59
C SER A 102 6.03 6.18 -8.80
N ALA A 103 6.13 4.86 -8.98
CA ALA A 103 5.45 4.16 -10.06
C ALA A 103 3.92 4.30 -9.94
N MET A 104 3.36 4.16 -8.73
CA MET A 104 1.92 4.35 -8.51
C MET A 104 1.47 5.79 -8.77
N LEU A 105 2.26 6.80 -8.36
CA LEU A 105 1.99 8.20 -8.71
C LEU A 105 2.01 8.42 -10.24
N MET A 106 2.94 7.78 -10.97
CA MET A 106 3.03 7.86 -12.43
C MET A 106 1.85 7.18 -13.14
N VAL A 107 1.31 6.10 -12.57
CA VAL A 107 0.08 5.43 -13.04
C VAL A 107 -1.15 6.33 -12.86
N GLY A 108 -1.12 7.26 -11.89
CA GLY A 108 -2.19 8.25 -11.69
C GLY A 108 -2.81 8.26 -10.29
N TYR A 109 -2.30 7.47 -9.35
CA TYR A 109 -2.72 7.58 -7.94
C TYR A 109 -2.26 8.92 -7.38
N ARG A 110 -3.16 9.62 -6.70
CA ARG A 110 -2.87 10.94 -6.12
C ARG A 110 -2.17 10.85 -4.77
N SER A 111 -2.44 9.79 -4.05
CA SER A 111 -1.96 9.52 -2.71
C SER A 111 -1.46 8.09 -2.63
N VAL A 112 -0.25 7.91 -2.12
CA VAL A 112 0.37 6.60 -1.94
C VAL A 112 0.91 6.51 -0.53
N VAL A 113 0.48 5.50 0.24
CA VAL A 113 1.15 5.10 1.48
C VAL A 113 2.03 3.91 1.18
N ALA A 114 3.30 3.98 1.55
CA ALA A 114 4.24 2.89 1.33
C ALA A 114 5.16 2.71 2.54
N THR A 115 5.72 1.50 2.67
CA THR A 115 6.78 1.24 3.64
C THR A 115 8.14 1.43 2.98
N MET A 116 9.00 2.24 3.63
CA MET A 116 10.37 2.52 3.16
C MET A 116 11.31 1.33 3.32
N TRP A 117 11.01 0.43 4.26
CA TRP A 117 11.72 -0.82 4.49
C TRP A 117 10.79 -1.86 5.12
N SER A 118 11.30 -3.06 5.33
CA SER A 118 10.53 -4.18 5.87
C SER A 118 9.98 -3.88 7.27
N ILE A 119 8.69 -4.06 7.47
CA ILE A 119 8.03 -4.04 8.77
C ILE A 119 7.74 -5.46 9.25
N ARG A 120 7.56 -5.62 10.55
CA ARG A 120 7.17 -6.93 11.10
C ARG A 120 5.75 -7.28 10.69
N ASP A 121 5.57 -8.43 10.07
CA ASP A 121 4.28 -8.92 9.55
C ASP A 121 3.14 -8.86 10.57
N LYS A 122 3.45 -9.06 11.87
CA LYS A 122 2.44 -9.05 12.93
C LYS A 122 1.78 -7.68 13.16
N ASN A 123 2.46 -6.58 12.82
CA ASN A 123 2.01 -5.21 13.09
C ASN A 123 1.41 -4.53 11.85
N ALA A 124 1.76 -4.98 10.65
CA ALA A 124 1.27 -4.44 9.39
C ALA A 124 -0.28 -4.40 9.30
N PRO A 125 -1.01 -5.46 9.69
CA PRO A 125 -2.47 -5.44 9.67
C PRO A 125 -3.08 -4.37 10.58
N SER A 126 -2.52 -4.14 11.77
CA SER A 126 -3.06 -3.16 12.73
C SER A 126 -2.94 -1.73 12.20
N ILE A 127 -1.83 -1.39 11.54
CA ILE A 127 -1.67 -0.07 10.91
C ILE A 127 -2.65 0.09 9.75
N ALA A 128 -2.79 -0.93 8.90
CA ALA A 128 -3.71 -0.90 7.78
C ALA A 128 -5.18 -0.77 8.26
N ASP A 129 -5.58 -1.54 9.27
CA ASP A 129 -6.92 -1.50 9.86
C ASP A 129 -7.26 -0.10 10.38
N GLU A 130 -6.36 0.48 11.17
CA GLU A 130 -6.57 1.80 11.74
C GLU A 130 -6.55 2.89 10.67
N PHE A 131 -5.63 2.80 9.70
CA PHE A 131 -5.57 3.72 8.57
C PHE A 131 -6.89 3.75 7.80
N TYR A 132 -7.41 2.58 7.39
CA TYR A 132 -8.69 2.53 6.69
C TYR A 132 -9.87 2.96 7.55
N ALA A 133 -9.87 2.64 8.85
CA ALA A 133 -10.90 3.13 9.75
C ALA A 133 -10.95 4.68 9.77
N ARG A 134 -9.78 5.34 9.87
CA ARG A 134 -9.68 6.81 9.83
C ARG A 134 -10.05 7.38 8.48
N LEU A 135 -9.56 6.76 7.41
CA LEU A 135 -9.86 7.16 6.05
C LEU A 135 -11.37 7.17 5.79
N LEU A 136 -12.06 6.11 6.16
CA LEU A 136 -13.51 5.97 5.99
C LEU A 136 -14.32 6.90 6.90
N MET A 137 -13.87 7.14 8.14
CA MET A 137 -14.53 8.08 9.04
C MET A 137 -14.44 9.51 8.50
N ASN A 138 -13.26 9.93 8.04
CA ASN A 138 -13.03 11.26 7.50
C ASN A 138 -13.77 11.49 6.17
N GLY A 139 -13.81 10.48 5.28
CA GLY A 139 -14.55 10.52 4.02
C GLY A 139 -16.07 10.59 4.22
N SER A 140 -16.60 9.77 5.11
CA SER A 140 -18.04 9.75 5.42
C SER A 140 -18.53 11.07 6.02
N ALA A 141 -17.70 11.73 6.83
CA ALA A 141 -18.04 13.02 7.44
C ALA A 141 -18.14 14.17 6.41
N LYS A 142 -17.41 14.06 5.29
CA LYS A 142 -17.40 15.06 4.20
C LYS A 142 -18.31 14.69 3.02
N GLY A 143 -18.89 13.50 3.00
CA GLY A 143 -19.72 13.02 1.89
C GLY A 143 -18.96 12.70 0.60
N GLN A 144 -17.63 12.77 0.62
CA GLN A 144 -16.77 12.51 -0.54
C GLN A 144 -15.57 11.68 -0.12
N LEU A 145 -15.51 10.43 -0.57
CA LEU A 145 -14.36 9.53 -0.35
C LEU A 145 -13.12 9.97 -1.18
N ASP A 146 -13.33 10.81 -2.18
CA ASP A 146 -12.28 11.26 -3.11
C ASP A 146 -11.40 12.40 -2.55
N GLU A 147 -11.85 13.10 -1.49
CA GLU A 147 -11.12 14.19 -0.85
C GLU A 147 -10.52 13.81 0.52
N VAL A 148 -10.24 12.54 0.73
CA VAL A 148 -9.75 12.05 2.02
C VAL A 148 -8.27 12.40 2.19
N ASN A 149 -7.95 13.04 3.31
CA ASN A 149 -6.56 13.32 3.66
C ASN A 149 -5.87 12.05 4.16
N SER A 150 -5.26 11.32 3.24
CA SER A 150 -4.54 10.08 3.53
C SER A 150 -3.32 10.30 4.44
N ALA A 151 -2.68 11.46 4.34
CA ALA A 151 -1.56 11.81 5.21
C ALA A 151 -2.01 11.94 6.67
N LEU A 152 -3.16 12.62 6.89
CA LEU A 152 -3.73 12.75 8.24
C LEU A 152 -4.20 11.39 8.77
N ALA A 153 -4.87 10.58 7.94
CA ALA A 153 -5.31 9.24 8.33
C ALA A 153 -4.14 8.34 8.72
N LEU A 154 -3.01 8.44 8.01
CA LEU A 154 -1.78 7.73 8.36
C LEU A 154 -1.19 8.22 9.67
N ASP A 155 -1.07 9.53 9.88
CA ASP A 155 -0.56 10.12 11.13
C ASP A 155 -1.39 9.65 12.35
N GLU A 156 -2.72 9.73 12.24
CA GLU A 156 -3.62 9.28 13.31
C GLU A 156 -3.53 7.76 13.56
N ALA A 157 -3.42 6.95 12.50
CA ALA A 157 -3.28 5.50 12.62
C ALA A 157 -1.96 5.12 13.32
N VAL A 158 -0.87 5.75 12.89
CA VAL A 158 0.45 5.55 13.47
C VAL A 158 0.48 5.94 14.94
N ARG A 159 -0.05 7.11 15.31
CA ARG A 159 -0.12 7.56 16.71
C ARG A 159 -0.87 6.58 17.59
N LYS A 160 -2.02 6.08 17.12
CA LYS A 160 -2.81 5.12 17.88
C LYS A 160 -2.06 3.81 18.10
N VAL A 161 -1.41 3.27 17.05
CA VAL A 161 -0.63 2.03 17.18
C VAL A 161 0.57 2.24 18.11
N LEU A 162 1.20 3.43 18.10
CA LEU A 162 2.27 3.78 19.05
C LEU A 162 1.80 3.78 20.50
N ASP A 163 0.66 4.43 20.75
CA ASP A 163 0.08 4.49 22.10
C ASP A 163 -0.21 3.08 22.64
N GLU A 164 -0.69 2.17 21.79
CA GLU A 164 -0.95 0.77 22.14
C GLU A 164 0.33 -0.05 22.40
N LEU A 165 1.44 0.29 21.73
CA LEU A 165 2.73 -0.38 21.85
C LEU A 165 3.60 0.22 22.97
N ASN A 166 3.14 1.21 23.72
CA ASN A 166 3.80 1.83 24.88
C ASN A 166 5.21 2.35 24.60
N ASP A 167 5.43 3.08 23.50
CA ASP A 167 6.72 3.68 23.13
C ASP A 167 7.93 2.73 23.19
N THR A 168 7.70 1.46 22.88
CA THR A 168 8.76 0.46 22.85
C THR A 168 9.60 0.60 21.58
N GLU A 169 10.83 0.09 21.60
CA GLU A 169 11.68 -0.01 20.40
C GLU A 169 10.96 -0.77 19.27
N ASP A 170 10.20 -1.81 19.60
CA ASP A 170 9.32 -2.55 18.68
C ASP A 170 8.23 -1.65 18.06
N GLY A 171 7.69 -0.71 18.83
CA GLY A 171 6.74 0.29 18.36
C GLY A 171 7.37 1.21 17.32
N LEU A 172 8.53 1.78 17.63
CA LEU A 172 9.26 2.67 16.71
C LEU A 172 9.57 1.98 15.38
N LEU A 173 10.11 0.77 15.41
CA LEU A 173 10.44 -0.01 14.20
C LEU A 173 9.21 -0.41 13.38
N THR A 174 8.02 -0.33 13.96
CA THR A 174 6.76 -0.67 13.31
C THR A 174 6.25 0.48 12.44
N TRP A 175 6.32 1.72 12.89
CA TRP A 175 5.71 2.85 12.19
C TRP A 175 6.71 3.72 11.39
N LEU A 176 7.97 3.81 11.84
CA LEU A 176 9.01 4.58 11.14
C LEU A 176 9.09 4.31 9.63
N PRO A 177 8.87 3.07 9.15
CA PRO A 177 8.87 2.79 7.72
C PRO A 177 7.72 3.41 6.95
N CYS A 178 6.60 3.75 7.60
CA CYS A 178 5.40 4.18 6.92
C CYS A 178 5.53 5.63 6.45
N ALA A 179 5.43 5.85 5.16
CA ALA A 179 5.52 7.17 4.53
C ALA A 179 4.35 7.42 3.57
N HIS A 180 3.91 8.68 3.52
CA HIS A 180 2.91 9.16 2.56
C HIS A 180 3.59 9.95 1.46
N PHE A 181 3.18 9.70 0.21
CA PHE A 181 3.62 10.37 -1.00
C PHE A 181 2.41 10.90 -1.77
N GLY A 182 2.50 12.11 -2.30
CA GLY A 182 1.44 12.71 -3.10
C GLY A 182 0.72 13.88 -2.40
N VAL A 183 -0.53 14.09 -2.76
CA VAL A 183 -1.37 15.20 -2.31
C VAL A 183 -2.67 14.71 -1.68
#